data_12934de75b70d7f007e4e232c47854aa
#
_entry.id   12934de75b70d7f007e4e232c47854aa
#
_cell.length_a   1.000
_cell.length_b   1.000
_cell.length_c   1.000
_cell.angle_alpha   90.00
_cell.angle_beta   90.00
_cell.angle_gamma   90.00
#
_symmetry.space_group_name_H-M   'P 1'
#
loop_
_entity.id
_entity.type
_entity.pdbx_description
1 polymer ?
#
loop_
_entity_poly.entity_id
_entity_poly.type
_entity_poly.pdbx_seq_one_letter_code
_entity_poly.pdbx_strand_id
1 'polypeptide(L)'
;MCGACTILFDGAPARSCLMFAAQADGHAIETVESLSDGDALNPLQAAMREQHGLQCGYCTAGILMTMTALLREQPQPSEGQVREALSAHLCRCTGYANIVAAVLATAT
;
A
#
# COMPACT_ATOMS: atom_id res chain seq x y z
N MET A 1 -1.40 0.57 -15.83
CA MET A 1 -0.36 0.10 -14.89
C MET A 1 -0.09 1.11 -13.79
N CYS A 2 -1.16 1.72 -13.29
CA CYS A 2 -1.00 2.79 -12.28
C CYS A 2 -0.82 2.28 -10.85
N GLY A 3 -1.18 1.05 -10.57
CA GLY A 3 -1.08 0.45 -9.24
C GLY A 3 -2.30 0.62 -8.34
N ALA A 4 -3.31 1.38 -8.77
CA ALA A 4 -4.49 1.64 -7.93
C ALA A 4 -5.26 0.38 -7.53
N CYS A 5 -5.18 -0.67 -8.35
CA CYS A 5 -5.89 -1.93 -8.12
C CYS A 5 -5.08 -2.96 -7.32
N THR A 6 -3.95 -2.58 -6.75
CA THR A 6 -3.08 -3.53 -6.04
C THR A 6 -3.80 -4.18 -4.88
N ILE A 7 -3.69 -5.50 -4.82
CA ILE A 7 -4.17 -6.36 -3.74
C ILE A 7 -3.00 -7.20 -3.26
N LEU A 8 -3.16 -7.90 -2.14
CA LEU A 8 -2.20 -8.93 -1.74
C LEU A 8 -2.75 -10.29 -2.16
N PHE A 9 -1.98 -10.98 -2.98
CA PHE A 9 -2.25 -12.31 -3.48
C PHE A 9 -1.27 -13.26 -2.81
N ASP A 10 -1.75 -14.07 -1.88
CA ASP A 10 -0.91 -14.91 -1.02
C ASP A 10 0.21 -14.08 -0.35
N GLY A 11 -0.12 -12.87 0.08
CA GLY A 11 0.80 -11.98 0.78
C GLY A 11 1.70 -11.13 -0.10
N ALA A 12 1.66 -11.30 -1.43
CA ALA A 12 2.48 -10.53 -2.36
C ALA A 12 1.63 -9.52 -3.14
N PRO A 13 2.15 -8.31 -3.42
CA PRO A 13 1.40 -7.33 -4.21
C PRO A 13 1.13 -7.84 -5.62
N ALA A 14 -0.10 -7.66 -6.09
CA ALA A 14 -0.50 -8.03 -7.43
C ALA A 14 -1.50 -7.02 -7.98
N ARG A 15 -1.49 -6.85 -9.30
CA ARG A 15 -2.44 -5.96 -9.99
C ARG A 15 -3.71 -6.72 -10.30
N SER A 16 -4.79 -6.45 -9.57
CA SER A 16 -6.04 -7.17 -9.76
C SER A 16 -6.65 -6.97 -11.16
N CYS A 17 -6.40 -5.83 -11.79
CA CYS A 17 -6.91 -5.55 -13.14
C CYS A 17 -6.28 -6.44 -14.23
N LEU A 18 -5.16 -7.09 -13.92
CA LEU A 18 -4.45 -7.96 -14.85
C LEU A 18 -4.73 -9.46 -14.59
N MET A 19 -5.67 -9.76 -13.71
CA MET A 19 -5.99 -11.13 -13.31
C MET A 19 -7.43 -11.46 -13.62
N PHE A 20 -7.69 -12.73 -13.91
CA PHE A 20 -9.05 -13.27 -13.95
C PHE A 20 -9.46 -13.69 -12.53
N ALA A 21 -10.73 -13.51 -12.22
CA ALA A 21 -11.26 -13.93 -10.91
C ALA A 21 -11.04 -15.43 -10.66
N ALA A 22 -11.08 -16.23 -11.70
CA ALA A 22 -10.84 -17.67 -11.57
C ALA A 22 -9.44 -18.01 -11.05
N GLN A 23 -8.47 -17.14 -11.27
CA GLN A 23 -7.10 -17.34 -10.78
C GLN A 23 -7.00 -17.18 -9.25
N ALA A 24 -7.99 -16.56 -8.64
CA ALA A 24 -8.00 -16.37 -7.18
C ALA A 24 -8.48 -17.62 -6.43
N ASP A 25 -9.03 -18.59 -7.13
CA ASP A 25 -9.55 -19.81 -6.49
C ASP A 25 -8.42 -20.56 -5.78
N GLY A 26 -8.63 -20.87 -4.51
CA GLY A 26 -7.63 -21.56 -3.69
C GLY A 26 -6.53 -20.67 -3.15
N HIS A 27 -6.59 -19.37 -3.38
CA HIS A 27 -5.58 -18.41 -2.92
C HIS A 27 -6.13 -17.44 -1.88
N ALA A 28 -5.25 -16.90 -1.05
CA ALA A 28 -5.61 -15.91 -0.05
C ALA A 28 -5.49 -14.50 -0.65
N ILE A 29 -6.61 -13.78 -0.67
CA ILE A 29 -6.68 -12.42 -1.20
C ILE A 29 -6.93 -11.45 -0.05
N GLU A 30 -6.13 -10.38 0.01
CA GLU A 30 -6.36 -9.27 0.95
C GLU A 30 -6.56 -7.98 0.16
N THR A 31 -7.54 -7.21 0.57
CA THR A 31 -7.82 -5.90 -0.01
C THR A 31 -7.67 -4.83 1.07
N VAL A 32 -7.76 -3.55 0.69
CA VAL A 32 -7.54 -2.44 1.63
C VAL A 32 -8.52 -2.46 2.80
N GLU A 33 -9.70 -3.00 2.62
CA GLU A 33 -10.71 -3.10 3.68
C GLU A 33 -10.23 -3.95 4.85
N SER A 34 -9.32 -4.90 4.62
CA SER A 34 -8.81 -5.76 5.68
C SER A 34 -7.79 -5.09 6.60
N LEU A 35 -7.29 -3.90 6.22
CA LEU A 35 -6.26 -3.22 7.00
C LEU A 35 -6.81 -2.53 8.24
N SER A 36 -8.06 -2.12 8.21
CA SER A 36 -8.72 -1.48 9.35
C SER A 36 -9.40 -2.50 10.23
N ASP A 37 -9.46 -2.21 11.54
CA ASP A 37 -10.26 -2.98 12.49
C ASP A 37 -11.51 -2.17 12.79
N GLY A 38 -12.58 -2.43 12.06
CA GLY A 38 -13.79 -1.60 12.10
C GLY A 38 -13.47 -0.17 11.65
N ASP A 39 -13.74 0.79 12.53
CA ASP A 39 -13.45 2.21 12.25
C ASP A 39 -12.02 2.62 12.65
N ALA A 40 -11.26 1.72 13.27
CA ALA A 40 -9.91 2.03 13.74
C ALA A 40 -8.90 1.82 12.59
N LEU A 41 -8.12 2.87 12.32
CA LEU A 41 -7.05 2.79 11.33
C LEU A 41 -5.86 2.02 11.91
N ASN A 42 -5.19 1.22 11.05
CA ASN A 42 -3.94 0.62 11.47
C ASN A 42 -2.82 1.68 11.48
N PRO A 43 -1.62 1.36 12.04
CA PRO A 43 -0.54 2.35 12.14
C PRO A 43 -0.14 2.98 10.82
N LEU A 44 -0.10 2.21 9.74
CA LEU A 44 0.26 2.74 8.42
C LEU A 44 -0.79 3.71 7.89
N GLN A 45 -2.07 3.35 8.02
CA GLN A 45 -3.16 4.22 7.60
C GLN A 45 -3.18 5.52 8.40
N ALA A 46 -2.96 5.42 9.72
CA ALA A 46 -2.89 6.59 10.58
C ALA A 46 -1.70 7.49 10.21
N ALA A 47 -0.54 6.92 9.91
CA ALA A 47 0.62 7.67 9.50
C ALA A 47 0.40 8.38 8.16
N MET A 48 -0.28 7.72 7.21
CA MET A 48 -0.64 8.34 5.93
C MET A 48 -1.50 9.59 6.15
N ARG A 49 -2.45 9.51 7.06
CA ARG A 49 -3.29 10.66 7.40
C ARG A 49 -2.49 11.77 8.07
N GLU A 50 -1.68 11.44 9.07
CA GLU A 50 -0.91 12.41 9.85
C GLU A 50 0.17 13.11 9.04
N GLN A 51 0.82 12.38 8.13
CA GLN A 51 1.89 12.93 7.30
C GLN A 51 1.36 13.53 5.99
N HIS A 52 0.05 13.59 5.82
CA HIS A 52 -0.57 14.10 4.60
C HIS A 52 -0.14 13.33 3.35
N GLY A 53 -0.05 12.01 3.46
CA GLY A 53 0.36 11.13 2.35
C GLY A 53 -0.70 10.91 1.30
N LEU A 54 -1.84 11.59 1.39
CA LEU A 54 -2.92 11.46 0.41
C LEU A 54 -3.59 12.81 0.18
N GLN A 55 -4.16 12.98 -1.00
CA GLN A 55 -4.99 14.13 -1.34
C GLN A 55 -6.32 13.63 -1.91
N CYS A 56 -6.38 13.28 -3.21
CA CYS A 56 -7.61 12.75 -3.78
C CYS A 56 -7.94 11.33 -3.30
N GLY A 57 -6.93 10.58 -2.88
CA GLY A 57 -7.10 9.22 -2.35
C GLY A 57 -7.18 8.12 -3.40
N TYR A 58 -7.13 8.43 -4.69
CA TYR A 58 -7.29 7.43 -5.74
C TYR A 58 -6.18 6.37 -5.71
N CYS A 59 -4.93 6.79 -5.52
CA CYS A 59 -3.78 5.89 -5.48
C CYS A 59 -3.58 5.23 -4.12
N THR A 60 -4.27 5.72 -3.09
CA THR A 60 -3.93 5.41 -1.70
C THR A 60 -4.15 3.94 -1.36
N ALA A 61 -5.27 3.35 -1.78
CA ALA A 61 -5.56 1.95 -1.47
C ALA A 61 -4.46 1.02 -2.00
N GLY A 62 -4.06 1.21 -3.25
CA GLY A 62 -3.00 0.39 -3.84
C GLY A 62 -1.66 0.57 -3.16
N ILE A 63 -1.30 1.79 -2.83
CA ILE A 63 -0.06 2.09 -2.12
C ILE A 63 -0.06 1.46 -0.73
N LEU A 64 -1.17 1.54 0.00
CA LEU A 64 -1.29 0.92 1.31
C LEU A 64 -1.06 -0.60 1.24
N MET A 65 -1.59 -1.26 0.23
CA MET A 65 -1.39 -2.70 0.08
C MET A 65 0.08 -3.04 -0.19
N THR A 66 0.73 -2.33 -1.11
CA THR A 66 2.15 -2.55 -1.40
C THR A 66 3.03 -2.26 -0.17
N MET A 67 2.77 -1.16 0.53
CA MET A 67 3.56 -0.81 1.71
C MET A 67 3.32 -1.77 2.86
N THR A 68 2.10 -2.30 3.01
CA THR A 68 1.81 -3.34 3.98
C THR A 68 2.67 -4.58 3.74
N ALA A 69 2.77 -5.03 2.50
CA ALA A 69 3.62 -6.16 2.14
C ALA A 69 5.09 -5.87 2.42
N LEU A 70 5.55 -4.66 2.06
CA LEU A 70 6.94 -4.25 2.32
C LEU A 70 7.26 -4.26 3.81
N LEU A 71 6.38 -3.72 4.64
CA LEU A 71 6.59 -3.65 6.09
C LEU A 71 6.52 -5.02 6.76
N ARG A 72 5.74 -5.95 6.22
CA ARG A 72 5.70 -7.34 6.71
C ARG A 72 7.02 -8.06 6.43
N GLU A 73 7.60 -7.82 5.27
CA GLU A 73 8.85 -8.45 4.85
C GLU A 73 10.06 -7.74 5.46
N GLN A 74 10.02 -6.42 5.50
CA GLN A 74 11.09 -5.54 6.01
C GLN A 74 10.48 -4.58 7.02
N PRO A 75 10.43 -4.90 8.33
CA PRO A 75 9.81 -4.03 9.33
C PRO A 75 10.43 -2.64 9.44
N GLN A 76 11.71 -2.51 9.05
CA GLN A 76 12.40 -1.23 9.07
C GLN A 76 13.06 -0.99 7.72
N PRO A 77 12.28 -0.68 6.68
CA PRO A 77 12.85 -0.45 5.34
C PRO A 77 13.63 0.86 5.31
N SER A 78 14.65 0.90 4.45
CA SER A 78 15.34 2.16 4.16
C SER A 78 14.47 3.05 3.27
N GLU A 79 14.80 4.34 3.23
CA GLU A 79 14.11 5.26 2.31
C GLU A 79 14.20 4.78 0.86
N GLY A 80 15.36 4.27 0.46
CA GLY A 80 15.54 3.73 -0.89
C GLY A 80 14.63 2.55 -1.20
N GLN A 81 14.44 1.64 -0.24
CA GLN A 81 13.52 0.51 -0.40
C GLN A 81 12.06 0.99 -0.53
N VAL A 82 11.67 1.99 0.25
CA VAL A 82 10.32 2.56 0.16
C VAL A 82 10.12 3.22 -1.19
N ARG A 83 11.07 4.02 -1.65
CA ARG A 83 10.98 4.70 -2.95
C ARG A 83 10.94 3.72 -4.11
N GLU A 84 11.70 2.65 -4.04
CA GLU A 84 11.69 1.61 -5.07
C GLU A 84 10.32 0.93 -5.15
N ALA A 85 9.74 0.58 -4.00
CA ALA A 85 8.40 0.00 -3.96
C ALA A 85 7.34 0.96 -4.48
N LEU A 86 7.47 2.26 -4.17
CA LEU A 86 6.54 3.29 -4.68
C LEU A 86 6.65 3.51 -6.17
N SER A 87 7.76 3.16 -6.80
CA SER A 87 7.95 3.38 -8.25
C SER A 87 6.92 2.62 -9.10
N ALA A 88 6.27 1.61 -8.52
CA ALA A 88 5.23 0.84 -9.19
C ALA A 88 3.84 1.51 -9.11
N HIS A 89 3.73 2.66 -8.45
CA HIS A 89 2.47 3.36 -8.25
C HIS A 89 2.52 4.77 -8.81
N LEU A 90 1.41 5.20 -9.42
CA LEU A 90 1.26 6.56 -9.92
C LEU A 90 0.42 7.39 -8.95
N CYS A 91 0.93 8.52 -8.54
CA CYS A 91 0.19 9.50 -7.76
C CYS A 91 0.43 10.89 -8.35
N ARG A 92 -0.63 11.51 -8.82
CA ARG A 92 -0.55 12.82 -9.46
C ARG A 92 -0.52 13.97 -8.46
N CYS A 93 -0.96 13.71 -7.23
CA CYS A 93 -1.25 14.77 -6.26
C CYS A 93 -0.09 15.07 -5.31
N THR A 94 0.55 14.03 -4.75
CA THR A 94 1.39 14.17 -3.56
C THR A 94 2.86 14.43 -3.83
N GLY A 95 3.37 14.06 -4.99
CA GLY A 95 4.82 14.08 -5.26
C GLY A 95 5.59 13.03 -4.48
N TYR A 96 4.91 12.12 -3.80
CA TYR A 96 5.45 10.96 -3.07
C TYR A 96 6.19 11.26 -1.76
N ALA A 97 6.71 12.45 -1.55
CA ALA A 97 7.54 12.75 -0.37
C ALA A 97 6.82 12.45 0.95
N ASN A 98 5.56 12.86 1.06
CA ASN A 98 4.78 12.63 2.28
C ASN A 98 4.42 11.17 2.46
N ILE A 99 4.27 10.43 1.37
CA ILE A 99 4.02 8.98 1.43
C ILE A 99 5.25 8.27 1.99
N VAL A 100 6.43 8.63 1.51
CA VAL A 100 7.69 8.08 2.04
C VAL A 100 7.81 8.38 3.53
N ALA A 101 7.52 9.63 3.92
CA ALA A 101 7.57 10.03 5.33
C ALA A 101 6.61 9.20 6.19
N ALA A 102 5.40 8.94 5.70
CA ALA A 102 4.40 8.14 6.41
C ALA A 102 4.88 6.70 6.62
N VAL A 103 5.43 6.08 5.59
CA VAL A 103 5.91 4.70 5.69
C VAL A 103 7.09 4.62 6.67
N LEU A 104 8.03 5.55 6.58
CA LEU A 104 9.18 5.57 7.50
C LEU A 104 8.75 5.84 8.94
N ALA A 105 7.74 6.66 9.15
CA ALA A 105 7.20 6.92 10.49
C ALA A 105 6.55 5.66 11.10
N THR A 106 6.00 4.79 10.27
CA THR A 106 5.39 3.54 10.72
C THR A 106 6.44 2.48 11.08
N ALA A 107 7.61 2.56 10.47
CA ALA A 107 8.67 1.56 10.56
C ALA A 107 9.55 1.74 11.81
N THR A 108 8.95 1.83 12.98
CA THR A 108 9.70 2.01 14.23
C THR A 108 9.72 0.78 15.12
#